data_29c118ee0d12246c1ff3b6541cac3d6f
#
_entry.id   29c118ee0d12246c1ff3b6541cac3d6f
#
_cell.length_a   1.000
_cell.length_b   1.000
_cell.length_c   1.000
_cell.angle_alpha   90.00
_cell.angle_beta   90.00
_cell.angle_gamma   90.00
#
_symmetry.space_group_name_H-M   'P 1'
#
loop_
_entity.id
_entity.type
_entity.pdbx_description
1 polymer ?
#
loop_
_entity_poly.entity_id
_entity_poly.type
_entity_poly.pdbx_seq_one_letter_code
_entity_poly.pdbx_strand_id
1 'polypeptide(L)'
;DNDERMGYCQILLERGMEHGMDPADLWFDPLFLVVKGMQDKQMEVLEAIKMFSDMELNSTGGLSNNSNGMPKHIRPIMDSALVAMAMMNGLTSAIVNPCDLRLMETIKSCDIFKNNTLYADSYLEI
;
A
#
# COMPACT_ATOMS: atom_id res chain seq x y z
N ASP A 1 9.03 13.64 6.51
CA ASP A 1 8.05 13.26 7.53
C ASP A 1 6.62 13.35 7.00
N ASN A 2 5.61 13.00 7.80
CA ASN A 2 4.22 12.98 7.34
C ASN A 2 3.61 14.37 7.18
N ASP A 3 4.10 15.37 7.87
CA ASP A 3 3.64 16.77 7.68
C ASP A 3 4.01 17.26 6.28
N GLU A 4 5.23 16.96 5.83
CA GLU A 4 5.67 17.26 4.46
C GLU A 4 4.88 16.46 3.42
N ARG A 5 4.65 15.15 3.66
CA ARG A 5 3.83 14.33 2.76
C ARG A 5 2.42 14.88 2.60
N MET A 6 1.80 15.27 3.70
CA MET A 6 0.46 15.86 3.66
C MET A 6 0.45 17.23 2.98
N GLY A 7 1.49 18.03 3.18
CA GLY A 7 1.66 19.29 2.46
C GLY A 7 1.72 19.09 0.95
N TYR A 8 2.52 18.14 0.46
CA TYR A 8 2.57 17.81 -0.96
C TYR A 8 1.26 17.18 -1.46
N CYS A 9 0.64 16.32 -0.66
CA CYS A 9 -0.67 15.75 -1.00
C CYS A 9 -1.71 16.85 -1.25
N GLN A 10 -1.77 17.84 -0.36
CA GLN A 10 -2.69 18.97 -0.49
C GLN A 10 -2.43 19.78 -1.77
N ILE A 11 -1.17 20.08 -2.06
CA ILE A 11 -0.78 20.81 -3.28
C ILE A 11 -1.21 20.03 -4.54
N LEU A 12 -0.93 18.72 -4.57
CA LEU A 12 -1.28 17.87 -5.71
C LEU A 12 -2.79 17.77 -5.90
N LEU A 13 -3.54 17.63 -4.79
CA LEU A 13 -4.99 17.56 -4.82
C LEU A 13 -5.60 18.87 -5.38
N GLU A 14 -5.15 20.01 -4.86
CA GLU A 14 -5.60 21.33 -5.34
C GLU A 14 -5.30 21.53 -6.82
N ARG A 15 -4.08 21.20 -7.25
CA ARG A 15 -3.68 21.31 -8.67
C ARG A 15 -4.50 20.38 -9.57
N GLY A 16 -4.74 19.14 -9.14
CA GLY A 16 -5.59 18.21 -9.88
C GLY A 16 -7.00 18.77 -10.08
N MET A 17 -7.61 19.25 -9.00
CA MET A 17 -8.95 19.84 -9.04
C MET A 17 -9.02 21.12 -9.89
N GLU A 18 -8.01 22.00 -9.84
CA GLU A 18 -7.91 23.18 -10.70
C GLU A 18 -7.92 22.81 -12.20
N HIS A 19 -7.42 21.62 -12.55
CA HIS A 19 -7.40 21.09 -13.93
C HIS A 19 -8.61 20.19 -14.24
N GLY A 20 -9.61 20.16 -13.36
CA GLY A 20 -10.86 19.42 -13.58
C GLY A 20 -10.77 17.93 -13.29
N MET A 21 -9.74 17.45 -12.58
CA MET A 21 -9.65 16.05 -12.13
C MET A 21 -10.56 15.82 -10.92
N ASP A 22 -11.23 14.68 -10.91
CA ASP A 22 -11.92 14.21 -9.72
C ASP A 22 -10.87 13.70 -8.70
N PRO A 23 -10.97 14.03 -7.40
CA PRO A 23 -10.08 13.44 -6.38
C PRO A 23 -10.01 11.91 -6.43
N ALA A 24 -11.07 11.23 -6.83
CA ALA A 24 -11.10 9.78 -7.01
C ALA A 24 -10.18 9.25 -8.12
N ASP A 25 -9.79 10.11 -9.06
CA ASP A 25 -8.85 9.77 -10.15
C ASP A 25 -7.38 9.98 -9.73
N LEU A 26 -7.13 10.56 -8.56
CA LEU A 26 -5.80 10.81 -8.03
C LEU A 26 -5.37 9.68 -7.11
N TRP A 27 -4.18 9.16 -7.33
CA TRP A 27 -3.61 8.06 -6.56
C TRP A 27 -2.29 8.52 -5.92
N PHE A 28 -2.25 8.52 -4.59
CA PHE A 28 -1.13 9.03 -3.82
C PHE A 28 -0.19 7.90 -3.41
N ASP A 29 1.11 8.08 -3.68
CA ASP A 29 2.16 7.14 -3.31
C ASP A 29 2.85 7.61 -2.02
N PRO A 30 2.74 6.85 -0.90
CA PRO A 30 3.39 7.21 0.36
C PRO A 30 4.91 7.01 0.34
N LEU A 31 5.46 6.41 -0.73
CA LEU A 31 6.84 5.98 -0.87
C LEU A 31 7.22 4.88 0.13
N PHE A 32 7.00 3.63 -0.25
CA PHE A 32 7.51 2.49 0.52
C PHE A 32 9.04 2.53 0.57
N LEU A 33 9.58 2.50 1.79
CA LEU A 33 11.00 2.64 2.06
C LEU A 33 11.66 1.26 2.23
N VAL A 34 12.94 1.18 1.85
CA VAL A 34 13.75 -0.02 2.07
C VAL A 34 13.96 -0.23 3.57
N VAL A 35 13.64 -1.42 4.10
CA VAL A 35 13.80 -1.73 5.54
C VAL A 35 15.28 -1.66 5.94
N LYS A 36 16.17 -2.16 5.08
CA LYS A 36 17.62 -2.01 5.33
C LYS A 36 18.03 -0.54 5.34
N GLY A 37 18.39 -0.05 6.52
CA GLY A 37 18.83 1.32 6.76
C GLY A 37 17.72 2.33 7.05
N MET A 38 16.42 1.94 6.89
CA MET A 38 15.28 2.82 7.16
C MET A 38 14.19 2.09 7.95
N GLN A 39 14.58 1.17 8.83
CA GLN A 39 13.63 0.38 9.61
C GLN A 39 12.79 1.24 10.56
N ASP A 40 13.35 2.28 11.11
CA ASP A 40 12.70 3.22 12.02
C ASP A 40 11.64 4.10 11.36
N LYS A 41 11.60 4.13 10.01
CA LYS A 41 10.66 4.93 9.23
C LYS A 41 9.46 4.15 8.67
N GLN A 42 9.39 2.85 8.89
CA GLN A 42 8.36 2.01 8.26
C GLN A 42 6.96 2.34 8.77
N MET A 43 6.79 2.57 10.06
CA MET A 43 5.49 2.93 10.64
C MET A 43 4.99 4.28 10.12
N GLU A 44 5.88 5.23 9.91
CA GLU A 44 5.55 6.55 9.35
C GLU A 44 4.91 6.44 7.94
N VAL A 45 5.38 5.48 7.12
CA VAL A 45 4.78 5.20 5.80
C VAL A 45 3.37 4.63 5.94
N LEU A 46 3.15 3.71 6.87
CA LEU A 46 1.82 3.13 7.14
C LEU A 46 0.84 4.18 7.67
N GLU A 47 1.31 5.08 8.53
CA GLU A 47 0.52 6.22 9.01
C GLU A 47 0.14 7.16 7.86
N ALA A 48 1.03 7.42 6.91
CA ALA A 48 0.72 8.20 5.72
C ALA A 48 -0.42 7.58 4.89
N ILE A 49 -0.40 6.25 4.70
CA ILE A 49 -1.49 5.52 4.02
C ILE A 49 -2.81 5.74 4.76
N LYS A 50 -2.78 5.64 6.10
CA LYS A 50 -3.99 5.89 6.90
C LYS A 50 -4.48 7.32 6.76
N MET A 51 -3.59 8.30 6.73
CA MET A 51 -3.96 9.71 6.54
C MET A 51 -4.62 9.94 5.18
N PHE A 52 -4.12 9.33 4.10
CA PHE A 52 -4.79 9.37 2.79
C PHE A 52 -6.18 8.72 2.85
N SER A 53 -6.29 7.57 3.51
CA SER A 53 -7.57 6.87 3.68
C SER A 53 -8.59 7.69 4.48
N ASP A 54 -8.16 8.36 5.54
CA ASP A 54 -9.00 9.23 6.36
C ASP A 54 -9.49 10.48 5.58
N MET A 55 -8.77 10.86 4.52
CA MET A 55 -9.18 11.90 3.57
C MET A 55 -9.99 11.35 2.38
N GLU A 56 -10.35 10.07 2.41
CA GLU A 56 -11.04 9.36 1.32
C GLU A 56 -10.29 9.39 -0.02
N LEU A 57 -8.95 9.45 0.02
CA LEU A 57 -8.07 9.46 -1.14
C LEU A 57 -7.56 8.05 -1.46
N ASN A 58 -7.42 7.77 -2.75
CA ASN A 58 -6.79 6.55 -3.22
C ASN A 58 -5.28 6.59 -2.99
N SER A 59 -4.70 5.44 -2.66
CA SER A 59 -3.26 5.28 -2.50
C SER A 59 -2.73 4.09 -3.29
N THR A 60 -1.46 4.19 -3.69
CA THR A 60 -0.74 3.15 -4.41
C THR A 60 0.73 3.16 -3.97
N GLY A 61 1.50 2.16 -4.36
CA GLY A 61 2.94 2.17 -4.12
C GLY A 61 3.63 0.90 -4.58
N GLY A 62 4.94 1.00 -4.81
CA GLY A 62 5.80 -0.13 -5.16
C GLY A 62 6.18 -0.94 -3.93
N LEU A 63 5.39 -1.96 -3.60
CA LEU A 63 5.52 -2.72 -2.35
C LEU A 63 6.88 -3.37 -2.18
N SER A 64 7.41 -4.01 -3.22
CA SER A 64 8.65 -4.80 -3.15
C SER A 64 9.91 -3.98 -2.86
N ASN A 65 9.82 -2.65 -2.89
CA ASN A 65 10.94 -1.79 -2.49
C ASN A 65 11.34 -2.00 -1.03
N ASN A 66 10.38 -2.30 -0.13
CA ASN A 66 10.66 -2.53 1.29
C ASN A 66 11.69 -3.65 1.54
N SER A 67 11.59 -4.74 0.78
CA SER A 67 12.46 -5.93 0.92
C SER A 67 13.69 -5.91 0.01
N ASN A 68 13.96 -4.78 -0.64
CA ASN A 68 15.11 -4.66 -1.54
C ASN A 68 16.43 -4.93 -0.80
N GLY A 69 17.30 -5.73 -1.42
CA GLY A 69 18.57 -6.14 -0.83
C GLY A 69 18.46 -7.23 0.25
N MET A 70 17.29 -7.79 0.51
CA MET A 70 17.10 -8.97 1.36
C MET A 70 17.34 -10.28 0.58
N PRO A 71 17.68 -11.40 1.26
CA PRO A 71 17.73 -12.72 0.63
C PRO A 71 16.39 -13.06 -0.04
N LYS A 72 16.46 -13.74 -1.20
CA LYS A 72 15.27 -14.05 -2.02
C LYS A 72 14.16 -14.77 -1.24
N HIS A 73 14.52 -15.69 -0.33
CA HIS A 73 13.54 -16.47 0.45
C HIS A 73 12.87 -15.66 1.57
N ILE A 74 13.45 -14.53 1.95
CA ILE A 74 12.89 -13.62 2.98
C ILE A 74 11.91 -12.62 2.36
N ARG A 75 12.13 -12.20 1.11
CA ARG A 75 11.34 -11.15 0.47
C ARG A 75 9.84 -11.42 0.46
N PRO A 76 9.34 -12.63 0.06
CA PRO A 76 7.91 -12.93 0.11
C PRO A 76 7.30 -12.80 1.50
N ILE A 77 8.06 -13.12 2.54
CA ILE A 77 7.62 -13.01 3.94
C ILE A 77 7.42 -11.53 4.31
N MET A 78 8.42 -10.70 4.02
CA MET A 78 8.39 -9.27 4.34
C MET A 78 7.33 -8.54 3.52
N ASP A 79 7.25 -8.83 2.22
CA ASP A 79 6.27 -8.21 1.33
C ASP A 79 4.83 -8.56 1.74
N SER A 80 4.58 -9.82 2.13
CA SER A 80 3.28 -10.27 2.61
C SER A 80 2.88 -9.60 3.93
N ALA A 81 3.81 -9.50 4.88
CA ALA A 81 3.54 -8.82 6.15
C ALA A 81 3.22 -7.33 5.91
N LEU A 82 4.01 -6.65 5.08
CA LEU A 82 3.81 -5.23 4.81
C LEU A 82 2.49 -4.96 4.08
N VAL A 83 2.13 -5.77 3.08
CA VAL A 83 0.87 -5.57 2.35
C VAL A 83 -0.34 -5.73 3.27
N ALA A 84 -0.32 -6.69 4.18
CA ALA A 84 -1.39 -6.87 5.15
C ALA A 84 -1.54 -5.64 6.06
N MET A 85 -0.43 -5.12 6.57
CA MET A 85 -0.41 -3.91 7.40
C MET A 85 -0.89 -2.68 6.60
N ALA A 86 -0.44 -2.53 5.36
CA ALA A 86 -0.82 -1.43 4.49
C ALA A 86 -2.32 -1.47 4.11
N MET A 87 -2.84 -2.65 3.77
CA MET A 87 -4.27 -2.84 3.48
C MET A 87 -5.14 -2.53 4.70
N MET A 88 -4.71 -2.89 5.92
CA MET A 88 -5.41 -2.54 7.16
C MET A 88 -5.43 -1.03 7.40
N ASN A 89 -4.42 -0.30 6.93
CA ASN A 89 -4.38 1.16 6.99
C ASN A 89 -5.09 1.86 5.82
N GLY A 90 -5.68 1.12 4.89
CA GLY A 90 -6.50 1.65 3.81
C GLY A 90 -5.81 1.79 2.45
N LEU A 91 -4.67 1.10 2.23
CA LEU A 91 -4.06 1.04 0.90
C LEU A 91 -5.06 0.50 -0.13
N THR A 92 -5.24 1.23 -1.23
CA THR A 92 -6.25 0.89 -2.26
C THR A 92 -5.68 0.12 -3.43
N SER A 93 -4.40 0.27 -3.74
CA SER A 93 -3.70 -0.52 -4.75
C SER A 93 -2.21 -0.64 -4.44
N ALA A 94 -1.52 -1.56 -5.11
CA ALA A 94 -0.07 -1.67 -5.01
C ALA A 94 0.51 -2.26 -6.30
N ILE A 95 1.74 -1.86 -6.61
CA ILE A 95 2.55 -2.50 -7.64
C ILE A 95 3.28 -3.66 -6.96
N VAL A 96 2.95 -4.89 -7.34
CA VAL A 96 3.46 -6.11 -6.72
C VAL A 96 3.91 -7.13 -7.76
N ASN A 97 4.65 -8.15 -7.33
CA ASN A 97 4.95 -9.30 -8.16
C ASN A 97 3.77 -10.30 -8.12
N PRO A 98 2.99 -10.43 -9.21
CA PRO A 98 1.83 -11.31 -9.24
C PRO A 98 2.21 -12.81 -9.27
N CYS A 99 3.48 -13.13 -9.53
CA CYS A 99 4.00 -14.50 -9.48
C CYS A 99 4.42 -14.95 -8.08
N ASP A 100 4.42 -14.05 -7.10
CA ASP A 100 4.64 -14.40 -5.70
C ASP A 100 3.32 -14.92 -5.09
N LEU A 101 3.17 -16.25 -5.05
CA LEU A 101 1.96 -16.89 -4.56
C LEU A 101 1.66 -16.50 -3.10
N ARG A 102 2.67 -16.46 -2.25
CA ARG A 102 2.49 -16.10 -0.85
C ARG A 102 1.92 -14.69 -0.69
N LEU A 103 2.44 -13.76 -1.48
CA LEU A 103 1.95 -12.38 -1.50
C LEU A 103 0.50 -12.32 -1.99
N MET A 104 0.20 -12.99 -3.10
CA MET A 104 -1.15 -12.99 -3.69
C MET A 104 -2.17 -13.66 -2.78
N GLU A 105 -1.83 -14.76 -2.14
CA GLU A 105 -2.67 -15.43 -1.12
C GLU A 105 -2.94 -14.51 0.07
N THR A 106 -1.92 -13.79 0.53
CA THR A 106 -2.06 -12.80 1.61
C THR A 106 -3.01 -11.68 1.22
N ILE A 107 -2.87 -11.10 0.03
CA ILE A 107 -3.75 -10.03 -0.47
C ILE A 107 -5.21 -10.52 -0.53
N LYS A 108 -5.44 -11.70 -1.10
CA LYS A 108 -6.78 -12.30 -1.18
C LYS A 108 -7.39 -12.55 0.20
N SER A 109 -6.58 -13.04 1.13
CA SER A 109 -7.03 -13.26 2.51
C SER A 109 -7.41 -11.95 3.20
N CYS A 110 -6.62 -10.89 3.01
CA CYS A 110 -6.93 -9.56 3.54
C CYS A 110 -8.24 -9.01 2.96
N ASP A 111 -8.51 -9.23 1.68
CA ASP A 111 -9.77 -8.80 1.05
C ASP A 111 -11.01 -9.49 1.66
N ILE A 112 -10.87 -10.74 2.06
CA ILE A 112 -11.93 -11.44 2.80
C ILE A 112 -12.14 -10.82 4.18
N PHE A 113 -11.08 -10.62 4.95
CA PHE A 113 -11.16 -9.98 6.28
C PHE A 113 -11.74 -8.57 6.22
N LYS A 114 -11.46 -7.83 5.16
CA LYS A 114 -12.03 -6.50 4.91
C LYS A 114 -13.45 -6.52 4.34
N ASN A 115 -14.02 -7.70 4.13
CA ASN A 115 -15.34 -7.89 3.51
C ASN A 115 -15.45 -7.31 2.07
N ASN A 116 -14.34 -7.25 1.36
CA ASN A 116 -14.31 -6.85 -0.05
C ASN A 116 -14.67 -8.00 -0.98
N THR A 117 -14.47 -9.24 -0.53
CA THR A 117 -14.75 -10.47 -1.27
C THR A 117 -15.43 -11.48 -0.34
N LEU A 118 -16.45 -12.16 -0.85
CA LEU A 118 -17.11 -13.25 -0.12
C LEU A 118 -16.19 -14.47 -0.06
N TYR A 119 -16.14 -15.09 1.11
CA TYR A 119 -15.39 -16.32 1.29
C TYR A 119 -16.00 -17.47 0.47
N ALA A 120 -15.13 -18.23 -0.19
CA ALA A 120 -15.41 -19.54 -0.76
C ALA A 120 -14.17 -20.42 -0.59
N ASP A 121 -14.33 -21.74 -0.48
CA ASP A 121 -13.19 -22.63 -0.28
C ASP A 121 -12.16 -22.58 -1.41
N SER A 122 -12.60 -22.16 -2.62
CA SER A 122 -11.76 -22.01 -3.80
C SER A 122 -11.09 -20.63 -3.95
N TYR A 123 -11.24 -19.73 -2.98
CA TYR A 123 -10.75 -18.34 -3.17
C TYR A 123 -9.24 -18.21 -3.34
N LEU A 124 -8.46 -19.17 -2.87
CA LEU A 124 -7.00 -19.23 -3.06
C LEU A 124 -6.59 -19.93 -4.37
N GLU A 125 -7.52 -20.56 -5.06
CA GLU A 125 -7.24 -21.15 -6.36
C GLU A 125 -7.06 -20.02 -7.40
N ILE A 126 -5.83 -19.91 -7.89
CA ILE A 126 -5.39 -18.84 -8.79
C ILE A 126 -5.17 -19.41 -10.18
#